data_3d8c31854ece32366b307557927e45b8
#
_entry.id   3d8c31854ece32366b307557927e45b8
#
_cell.length_a   1.000
_cell.length_b   1.000
_cell.length_c   1.000
_cell.angle_alpha   90.00
_cell.angle_beta   90.00
_cell.angle_gamma   90.00
#
_symmetry.space_group_name_H-M   'P 1'
#
loop_
_entity.id
_entity.type
_entity.pdbx_description
1 polymer ?
#
loop_
_entity_poly.entity_id
_entity_poly.type
_entity_poly.pdbx_seq_one_letter_code
_entity_poly.pdbx_strand_id
1 'polypeptide(L)'
;RIRGVRDYQPGDSLKRMDWKTSARVGKLQVRRFEPAIALETAIFLNLARDDYPPGQRLKATELGIVVAASLAVHVVEMRQAVGLYSNGQDPLAEETQTMPAVPLRKGREHLMRLLDLLARIEMPPENGGTPFLTTLGRRSLGLPWGSTVVVITAQEVEGLLDTLLALRRRGMLVILVLTCTDRGFGLTAQRAEQIGIQTLQIWAERDLDVWR
;
A
#
# COMPACT_ATOMS: atom_id res chain seq x y z
N ARG A 1 8.15 -11.83 16.81
CA ARG A 1 9.28 -11.90 17.76
C ARG A 1 8.72 -12.23 19.13
N ILE A 2 9.37 -13.13 19.90
CA ILE A 2 9.01 -13.40 21.30
C ILE A 2 9.56 -12.22 22.11
N ARG A 3 8.67 -11.45 22.77
CA ARG A 3 9.05 -10.26 23.56
C ARG A 3 8.95 -10.48 25.07
N GLY A 4 8.64 -11.69 25.48
CA GLY A 4 8.52 -12.05 26.90
C GLY A 4 7.52 -13.14 27.16
N VAL A 5 7.31 -13.43 28.42
CA VAL A 5 6.32 -14.35 28.92
C VAL A 5 5.35 -13.61 29.85
N ARG A 6 4.12 -14.07 29.93
CA ARG A 6 3.12 -13.63 30.94
C ARG A 6 2.50 -14.81 31.61
N ASP A 7 1.87 -14.60 32.73
CA ASP A 7 1.12 -15.63 33.43
C ASP A 7 -0.02 -16.15 32.55
N TYR A 8 -0.23 -17.45 32.60
CA TYR A 8 -1.33 -18.13 31.93
C TYR A 8 -2.68 -17.60 32.41
N GLN A 9 -3.60 -17.43 31.52
CA GLN A 9 -5.00 -17.12 31.78
C GLN A 9 -5.90 -18.22 31.21
N PRO A 10 -7.04 -18.55 31.87
CA PRO A 10 -8.00 -19.48 31.31
C PRO A 10 -8.43 -19.09 29.91
N GLY A 11 -8.28 -20.01 28.95
CA GLY A 11 -8.52 -19.75 27.52
C GLY A 11 -7.26 -19.59 26.65
N ASP A 12 -6.08 -19.50 27.26
CA ASP A 12 -4.82 -19.48 26.50
C ASP A 12 -4.51 -20.86 25.90
N SER A 13 -4.00 -20.86 24.67
CA SER A 13 -3.60 -22.09 23.99
C SER A 13 -2.36 -22.71 24.63
N LEU A 14 -2.45 -23.99 25.03
CA LEU A 14 -1.35 -24.78 25.57
C LEU A 14 -0.14 -24.88 24.64
N LYS A 15 -0.34 -24.75 23.31
CA LYS A 15 0.76 -24.72 22.33
C LYS A 15 1.67 -23.50 22.45
N ARG A 16 1.22 -22.44 23.15
CA ARG A 16 1.98 -21.22 23.38
C ARG A 16 2.67 -21.20 24.74
N MET A 17 2.59 -22.26 25.49
CA MET A 17 3.17 -22.33 26.82
C MET A 17 4.69 -22.39 26.77
N ASP A 18 5.37 -21.59 27.58
CA ASP A 18 6.83 -21.67 27.76
C ASP A 18 7.13 -22.60 28.95
N TRP A 19 7.26 -23.88 28.65
CA TRP A 19 7.49 -24.90 29.66
C TRP A 19 8.77 -24.69 30.46
N LYS A 20 9.82 -24.16 29.81
CA LYS A 20 11.11 -23.91 30.45
C LYS A 20 11.03 -22.80 31.49
N THR A 21 10.35 -21.70 31.14
CA THR A 21 10.14 -20.59 32.07
C THR A 21 9.13 -20.97 33.15
N SER A 22 8.06 -21.68 32.78
CA SER A 22 7.06 -22.20 33.76
C SER A 22 7.69 -23.06 34.83
N ALA A 23 8.57 -23.98 34.45
CA ALA A 23 9.29 -24.84 35.39
C ALA A 23 10.23 -24.05 36.33
N ARG A 24 10.83 -22.97 35.85
CA ARG A 24 11.75 -22.14 36.64
C ARG A 24 11.00 -21.24 37.63
N VAL A 25 9.85 -20.70 37.23
CA VAL A 25 9.08 -19.72 38.01
C VAL A 25 8.02 -20.41 38.93
N GLY A 26 7.73 -21.67 38.67
CA GLY A 26 6.70 -22.42 39.39
C GLY A 26 5.25 -22.03 39.08
N LYS A 27 5.05 -21.25 38.01
CA LYS A 27 3.74 -20.80 37.48
C LYS A 27 3.68 -20.99 35.99
N LEU A 28 2.50 -21.33 35.48
CA LEU A 28 2.32 -21.47 34.03
C LEU A 28 2.55 -20.16 33.31
N GLN A 29 3.50 -20.16 32.38
CA GLN A 29 3.89 -18.98 31.59
C GLN A 29 3.57 -19.20 30.11
N VAL A 30 2.94 -18.23 29.50
CA VAL A 30 2.61 -18.23 28.06
C VAL A 30 3.50 -17.24 27.31
N ARG A 31 4.06 -17.67 26.19
CA ARG A 31 4.85 -16.79 25.31
C ARG A 31 3.98 -15.66 24.81
N ARG A 32 4.38 -14.44 25.10
CA ARG A 32 3.78 -13.26 24.52
C ARG A 32 4.37 -13.06 23.13
N PHE A 33 3.58 -13.39 22.13
CA PHE A 33 3.91 -13.02 20.75
C PHE A 33 3.39 -11.60 20.56
N GLU A 34 4.31 -10.65 20.32
CA GLU A 34 3.91 -9.52 19.51
C GLU A 34 3.64 -10.10 18.12
N PRO A 35 2.49 -9.81 17.49
CA PRO A 35 2.38 -10.02 16.08
C PRO A 35 3.63 -9.35 15.48
N ALA A 36 4.48 -10.10 14.79
CA ALA A 36 5.44 -9.51 13.91
C ALA A 36 4.54 -8.75 12.93
N ILE A 37 4.43 -7.43 13.13
CA ILE A 37 3.86 -6.54 12.11
C ILE A 37 4.84 -6.75 10.97
N ALA A 38 4.53 -7.67 10.07
CA ALA A 38 5.19 -7.76 8.81
C ALA A 38 4.81 -6.44 8.15
N LEU A 39 5.72 -5.47 8.21
CA LEU A 39 5.53 -4.19 7.56
C LEU A 39 5.56 -4.50 6.06
N GLU A 40 4.40 -4.78 5.53
CA GLU A 40 4.17 -5.07 4.12
C GLU A 40 3.50 -3.86 3.51
N THR A 41 4.07 -3.34 2.43
CA THR A 41 3.57 -2.14 1.76
C THR A 41 2.97 -2.51 0.41
N ALA A 42 1.69 -2.29 0.24
CA ALA A 42 0.97 -2.43 -1.01
C ALA A 42 0.81 -1.05 -1.66
N ILE A 43 1.42 -0.84 -2.80
CA ILE A 43 1.33 0.38 -3.60
C ILE A 43 0.21 0.20 -4.62
N PHE A 44 -0.77 1.10 -4.60
CA PHE A 44 -1.85 1.17 -5.57
C PHE A 44 -1.66 2.42 -6.43
N LEU A 45 -1.33 2.22 -7.71
CA LEU A 45 -1.11 3.30 -8.67
C LEU A 45 -2.33 3.42 -9.58
N ASN A 46 -3.02 4.56 -9.47
CA ASN A 46 -4.13 4.90 -10.36
C ASN A 46 -3.60 5.45 -11.68
N LEU A 47 -4.00 4.82 -12.79
CA LEU A 47 -3.71 5.27 -14.14
C LEU A 47 -4.99 5.42 -15.00
N ALA A 48 -6.18 5.46 -14.36
CA ALA A 48 -7.41 5.75 -15.09
C ALA A 48 -7.34 7.14 -15.71
N ARG A 49 -7.44 7.21 -17.02
CA ARG A 49 -7.30 8.45 -17.81
C ARG A 49 -8.27 9.55 -17.35
N ASP A 50 -9.49 9.17 -16.99
CA ASP A 50 -10.55 10.11 -16.60
C ASP A 50 -10.36 10.71 -15.22
N ASP A 51 -9.53 10.07 -14.37
CA ASP A 51 -9.16 10.54 -13.04
C ASP A 51 -8.06 11.61 -13.08
N TYR A 52 -7.56 11.97 -14.29
CA TYR A 52 -6.47 12.92 -14.50
C TYR A 52 -6.96 14.14 -15.25
N PRO A 53 -6.68 15.38 -14.76
CA PRO A 53 -6.97 16.60 -15.52
C PRO A 53 -6.24 16.57 -16.88
N PRO A 54 -6.93 16.86 -18.00
CA PRO A 54 -6.36 16.72 -19.34
C PRO A 54 -5.01 17.40 -19.52
N GLY A 55 -4.85 18.63 -18.99
CA GLY A 55 -3.60 19.40 -19.13
C GLY A 55 -2.44 18.92 -18.24
N GLN A 56 -2.67 18.01 -17.30
CA GLN A 56 -1.66 17.52 -16.36
C GLN A 56 -1.41 16.02 -16.48
N ARG A 57 -2.14 15.31 -17.33
CA ARG A 57 -2.10 13.85 -17.44
C ARG A 57 -0.68 13.30 -17.50
N LEU A 58 0.09 13.70 -18.50
CA LEU A 58 1.43 13.17 -18.72
C LEU A 58 2.32 13.41 -17.48
N LYS A 59 2.40 14.65 -17.03
CA LYS A 59 3.25 15.01 -15.88
C LYS A 59 2.84 14.28 -14.60
N ALA A 60 1.54 14.21 -14.32
CA ALA A 60 1.05 13.57 -13.09
C ALA A 60 1.21 12.05 -13.13
N THR A 61 1.08 11.43 -14.31
CA THR A 61 1.33 9.99 -14.52
C THR A 61 2.80 9.65 -14.29
N GLU A 62 3.70 10.35 -14.96
CA GLU A 62 5.14 10.16 -14.80
C GLU A 62 5.55 10.34 -13.34
N LEU A 63 5.07 11.40 -12.70
CA LEU A 63 5.34 11.63 -11.28
C LEU A 63 4.78 10.51 -10.40
N GLY A 64 3.59 10.00 -10.67
CA GLY A 64 3.01 8.86 -9.95
C GLY A 64 3.86 7.59 -10.08
N ILE A 65 4.39 7.32 -11.26
CA ILE A 65 5.31 6.20 -11.52
C ILE A 65 6.62 6.38 -10.76
N VAL A 66 7.21 7.58 -10.78
CA VAL A 66 8.43 7.90 -10.04
C VAL A 66 8.23 7.77 -8.53
N VAL A 67 7.10 8.25 -8.00
CA VAL A 67 6.72 8.07 -6.59
C VAL A 67 6.61 6.59 -6.22
N ALA A 68 5.93 5.80 -7.04
CA ALA A 68 5.77 4.36 -6.81
C ALA A 68 7.13 3.63 -6.82
N ALA A 69 8.02 3.97 -7.76
CA ALA A 69 9.36 3.42 -7.87
C ALA A 69 10.22 3.78 -6.64
N SER A 70 10.25 5.07 -6.28
CA SER A 70 11.03 5.56 -5.13
C SER A 70 10.58 4.92 -3.82
N LEU A 71 9.26 4.80 -3.62
CA LEU A 71 8.69 4.14 -2.46
C LEU A 71 9.04 2.64 -2.43
N ALA A 72 8.97 1.95 -3.56
CA ALA A 72 9.33 0.54 -3.65
C ALA A 72 10.81 0.30 -3.30
N VAL A 73 11.72 1.15 -3.79
CA VAL A 73 13.14 1.11 -3.46
C VAL A 73 13.32 1.28 -1.95
N HIS A 74 12.74 2.33 -1.37
CA HIS A 74 12.85 2.62 0.06
C HIS A 74 12.36 1.46 0.93
N VAL A 75 11.18 0.89 0.62
CA VAL A 75 10.61 -0.25 1.36
C VAL A 75 11.52 -1.48 1.31
N VAL A 76 12.13 -1.76 0.15
CA VAL A 76 13.07 -2.90 0.00
C VAL A 76 14.38 -2.66 0.74
N GLU A 77 14.90 -1.43 0.77
CA GLU A 77 16.08 -1.06 1.57
C GLU A 77 15.83 -1.28 3.07
N MET A 78 14.61 -1.02 3.52
CA MET A 78 14.16 -1.35 4.89
C MET A 78 13.92 -2.85 5.10
N ARG A 79 14.23 -3.71 4.13
CA ARG A 79 14.02 -5.17 4.14
C ARG A 79 12.56 -5.59 4.37
N GLN A 80 11.64 -4.76 3.95
CA GLN A 80 10.21 -5.02 4.02
C GLN A 80 9.68 -5.61 2.71
N ALA A 81 8.47 -6.17 2.73
CA ALA A 81 7.81 -6.65 1.54
C ALA A 81 7.08 -5.50 0.85
N VAL A 82 7.16 -5.44 -0.48
CA VAL A 82 6.45 -4.48 -1.30
C VAL A 82 5.68 -5.19 -2.40
N GLY A 83 4.50 -4.66 -2.74
CA GLY A 83 3.71 -5.07 -3.90
C GLY A 83 3.21 -3.87 -4.66
N LEU A 84 2.94 -4.03 -5.95
CA LEU A 84 2.39 -3.01 -6.83
C LEU A 84 1.11 -3.52 -7.49
N TYR A 85 0.08 -2.72 -7.47
CA TYR A 85 -1.22 -2.96 -8.09
C TYR A 85 -1.64 -1.72 -8.86
N SER A 86 -2.04 -1.88 -10.11
CA SER A 86 -2.48 -0.77 -10.94
C SER A 86 -3.67 -1.18 -11.81
N ASN A 87 -4.41 -0.18 -12.24
CA ASN A 87 -5.44 -0.28 -13.28
C ASN A 87 -4.92 0.20 -14.65
N GLY A 88 -3.61 0.43 -14.77
CA GLY A 88 -2.95 0.71 -16.05
C GLY A 88 -2.93 -0.51 -16.97
N GLN A 89 -2.29 -0.35 -18.12
CA GLN A 89 -2.07 -1.41 -19.09
C GLN A 89 -0.58 -1.75 -19.15
N ASP A 90 -0.26 -3.04 -19.12
CA ASP A 90 1.09 -3.54 -19.43
C ASP A 90 1.12 -3.95 -20.92
N PRO A 91 1.86 -3.25 -21.80
CA PRO A 91 1.89 -3.59 -23.22
C PRO A 91 2.43 -4.98 -23.54
N LEU A 92 3.16 -5.59 -22.61
CA LEU A 92 3.71 -6.95 -22.74
C LEU A 92 2.83 -8.03 -22.09
N ALA A 93 1.74 -7.64 -21.45
CA ALA A 93 0.82 -8.62 -20.88
C ALA A 93 -0.05 -9.25 -21.98
N GLU A 94 -0.36 -10.52 -21.81
CA GLU A 94 -1.37 -11.18 -22.63
C GLU A 94 -2.75 -10.47 -22.44
N GLU A 95 -3.56 -10.42 -23.50
CA GLU A 95 -4.85 -9.68 -23.52
C GLU A 95 -5.80 -10.01 -22.35
N THR A 96 -5.61 -11.13 -21.68
CA THR A 96 -6.38 -11.57 -20.51
C THR A 96 -5.98 -10.89 -19.21
N GLN A 97 -4.81 -10.23 -19.11
CA GLN A 97 -4.36 -9.56 -17.90
C GLN A 97 -4.75 -8.08 -17.88
N THR A 98 -5.97 -7.81 -17.43
CA THR A 98 -6.54 -6.45 -17.38
C THR A 98 -6.06 -5.57 -16.21
N MET A 99 -5.28 -6.10 -15.29
CA MET A 99 -4.83 -5.38 -14.08
C MET A 99 -3.41 -5.78 -13.71
N PRO A 100 -2.40 -5.02 -14.14
CA PRO A 100 -1.01 -5.28 -13.78
C PRO A 100 -0.83 -5.37 -12.26
N ALA A 101 -0.18 -6.44 -11.81
CA ALA A 101 0.05 -6.66 -10.40
C ALA A 101 1.35 -7.41 -10.14
N VAL A 102 2.12 -6.90 -9.18
CA VAL A 102 3.28 -7.56 -8.59
C VAL A 102 2.96 -7.80 -7.11
N PRO A 103 2.74 -9.05 -6.68
CA PRO A 103 2.28 -9.35 -5.33
C PRO A 103 3.34 -9.01 -4.27
N LEU A 104 2.93 -8.89 -3.00
CA LEU A 104 3.81 -8.60 -1.87
C LEU A 104 4.93 -9.65 -1.73
N ARG A 105 6.17 -9.22 -1.90
CA ARG A 105 7.38 -10.03 -1.67
C ARG A 105 8.56 -9.16 -1.25
N LYS A 106 9.60 -9.79 -0.70
CA LYS A 106 10.87 -9.16 -0.33
C LYS A 106 11.94 -9.44 -1.37
N GLY A 107 12.98 -8.60 -1.36
CA GLY A 107 14.23 -8.87 -2.06
C GLY A 107 14.42 -8.06 -3.33
N ARG A 108 15.70 -7.96 -3.73
CA ARG A 108 16.12 -7.12 -4.85
C ARG A 108 15.60 -7.60 -6.20
N GLU A 109 15.56 -8.91 -6.41
CA GLU A 109 15.00 -9.49 -7.66
C GLU A 109 13.52 -9.12 -7.83
N HIS A 110 12.78 -9.15 -6.71
CA HIS A 110 11.37 -8.76 -6.72
C HIS A 110 11.19 -7.25 -7.01
N LEU A 111 12.08 -6.41 -6.44
CA LEU A 111 12.12 -4.98 -6.76
C LEU A 111 12.33 -4.76 -8.26
N MET A 112 13.28 -5.48 -8.89
CA MET A 112 13.52 -5.33 -10.33
C MET A 112 12.29 -5.63 -11.16
N ARG A 113 11.55 -6.70 -10.84
CA ARG A 113 10.27 -7.01 -11.53
C ARG A 113 9.24 -5.88 -11.39
N LEU A 114 9.20 -5.23 -10.22
CA LEU A 114 8.31 -4.10 -9.98
C LEU A 114 8.74 -2.87 -10.78
N LEU A 115 10.03 -2.56 -10.81
CA LEU A 115 10.58 -1.47 -11.61
C LEU A 115 10.42 -1.72 -13.11
N ASP A 116 10.61 -2.95 -13.57
CA ASP A 116 10.38 -3.36 -14.96
C ASP A 116 8.91 -3.14 -15.38
N LEU A 117 7.96 -3.44 -14.48
CA LEU A 117 6.56 -3.14 -14.74
C LEU A 117 6.31 -1.62 -14.79
N LEU A 118 6.83 -0.86 -13.83
CA LEU A 118 6.68 0.60 -13.78
C LEU A 118 7.30 1.29 -14.99
N ALA A 119 8.38 0.74 -15.56
CA ALA A 119 9.06 1.32 -16.74
C ALA A 119 8.24 1.20 -18.04
N ARG A 120 7.23 0.31 -18.10
CA ARG A 120 6.46 0.06 -19.31
C ARG A 120 4.95 0.22 -19.17
N ILE A 121 4.47 0.41 -17.91
CA ILE A 121 3.03 0.56 -17.68
C ILE A 121 2.51 1.86 -18.28
N GLU A 122 1.36 1.78 -18.91
CA GLU A 122 0.73 2.89 -19.60
C GLU A 122 -0.69 3.16 -19.09
N MET A 123 -1.19 4.35 -19.37
CA MET A 123 -2.61 4.65 -19.19
C MET A 123 -3.44 3.80 -20.16
N PRO A 124 -4.55 3.20 -19.73
CA PRO A 124 -5.45 2.53 -20.66
C PRO A 124 -6.04 3.54 -21.67
N PRO A 125 -6.49 3.07 -22.86
CA PRO A 125 -7.16 3.91 -23.85
C PRO A 125 -8.42 4.55 -23.27
N GLU A 126 -8.95 5.57 -23.98
CA GLU A 126 -10.23 6.19 -23.62
C GLU A 126 -11.34 5.15 -23.60
N ASN A 127 -12.18 5.21 -22.59
CA ASN A 127 -13.24 4.23 -22.30
C ASN A 127 -12.73 2.79 -22.11
N GLY A 128 -11.45 2.61 -21.84
CA GLY A 128 -10.83 1.32 -21.58
C GLY A 128 -10.33 1.20 -20.14
N GLY A 129 -10.06 -0.03 -19.74
CA GLY A 129 -9.50 -0.33 -18.44
C GLY A 129 -10.53 -0.56 -17.33
N THR A 130 -10.04 -1.01 -16.19
CA THR A 130 -10.87 -1.24 -14.99
C THR A 130 -10.87 0.02 -14.13
N PRO A 131 -12.03 0.45 -13.59
CA PRO A 131 -12.07 1.57 -12.65
C PRO A 131 -11.12 1.35 -11.47
N PHE A 132 -10.41 2.40 -11.07
CA PHE A 132 -9.39 2.29 -10.02
C PHE A 132 -9.94 1.75 -8.70
N LEU A 133 -11.12 2.22 -8.27
CA LEU A 133 -11.76 1.75 -7.04
C LEU A 133 -12.07 0.26 -7.07
N THR A 134 -12.40 -0.29 -8.24
CA THR A 134 -12.61 -1.74 -8.42
C THR A 134 -11.29 -2.49 -8.21
N THR A 135 -10.20 -1.99 -8.78
CA THR A 135 -8.85 -2.56 -8.58
C THR A 135 -8.45 -2.51 -7.12
N LEU A 136 -8.61 -1.36 -6.48
CA LEU A 136 -8.29 -1.14 -5.06
C LEU A 136 -9.12 -2.09 -4.17
N GLY A 137 -10.44 -2.16 -4.37
CA GLY A 137 -11.33 -3.03 -3.61
C GLY A 137 -10.97 -4.51 -3.75
N ARG A 138 -10.81 -5.00 -5.00
CA ARG A 138 -10.49 -6.42 -5.27
C ARG A 138 -9.14 -6.85 -4.72
N ARG A 139 -8.08 -6.07 -5.00
CA ARG A 139 -6.71 -6.44 -4.64
C ARG A 139 -6.43 -6.29 -3.15
N SER A 140 -7.09 -5.36 -2.48
CA SER A 140 -6.96 -5.19 -1.04
C SER A 140 -7.55 -6.33 -0.21
N LEU A 141 -8.46 -7.14 -0.77
CA LEU A 141 -9.04 -8.30 -0.06
C LEU A 141 -7.98 -9.33 0.35
N GLY A 142 -6.94 -9.50 -0.47
CA GLY A 142 -5.85 -10.45 -0.21
C GLY A 142 -4.71 -9.91 0.63
N LEU A 143 -4.76 -8.65 1.09
CA LEU A 143 -3.69 -8.07 1.87
C LEU A 143 -3.74 -8.54 3.34
N PRO A 144 -2.59 -8.84 3.96
CA PRO A 144 -2.53 -9.16 5.38
C PRO A 144 -3.00 -8.01 6.26
N TRP A 145 -3.56 -8.34 7.41
CA TRP A 145 -3.91 -7.36 8.42
C TRP A 145 -2.67 -6.58 8.89
N GLY A 146 -2.79 -5.27 9.06
CA GLY A 146 -1.68 -4.40 9.46
C GLY A 146 -0.77 -3.97 8.30
N SER A 147 -1.07 -4.36 7.05
CA SER A 147 -0.33 -3.86 5.87
C SER A 147 -0.50 -2.36 5.72
N THR A 148 0.55 -1.71 5.21
CA THR A 148 0.49 -0.34 4.74
C THR A 148 -0.03 -0.33 3.30
N VAL A 149 -1.09 0.44 3.06
CA VAL A 149 -1.65 0.67 1.73
C VAL A 149 -1.34 2.11 1.32
N VAL A 150 -0.53 2.28 0.29
CA VAL A 150 -0.24 3.58 -0.30
C VAL A 150 -0.98 3.71 -1.61
N VAL A 151 -1.88 4.67 -1.67
CA VAL A 151 -2.65 4.99 -2.87
C VAL A 151 -2.07 6.22 -3.54
N ILE A 152 -1.66 6.09 -4.80
CA ILE A 152 -1.09 7.15 -5.62
C ILE A 152 -2.09 7.46 -6.74
N THR A 153 -2.58 8.69 -6.78
CA THR A 153 -3.53 9.16 -7.79
C THR A 153 -3.29 10.63 -8.11
N ALA A 154 -3.82 11.11 -9.23
CA ALA A 154 -3.70 12.51 -9.60
C ALA A 154 -4.44 13.42 -8.62
N GLN A 155 -5.69 13.10 -8.34
CA GLN A 155 -6.60 13.86 -7.51
C GLN A 155 -7.58 12.94 -6.77
N GLU A 156 -8.39 13.47 -5.87
CA GLU A 156 -9.49 12.74 -5.25
C GLU A 156 -10.54 12.42 -6.32
N VAL A 157 -10.96 11.16 -6.35
CA VAL A 157 -12.08 10.69 -7.17
C VAL A 157 -13.26 10.34 -6.27
N GLU A 158 -14.48 10.42 -6.80
CA GLU A 158 -15.69 10.12 -6.05
C GLU A 158 -15.64 8.69 -5.47
N GLY A 159 -15.96 8.55 -4.18
CA GLY A 159 -15.93 7.27 -3.46
C GLY A 159 -14.54 6.81 -3.00
N LEU A 160 -13.46 7.54 -3.32
CA LEU A 160 -12.11 7.16 -2.91
C LEU A 160 -11.98 7.18 -1.38
N LEU A 161 -12.33 8.27 -0.71
CA LEU A 161 -12.20 8.38 0.74
C LEU A 161 -13.02 7.35 1.49
N ASP A 162 -14.21 6.99 1.00
CA ASP A 162 -15.04 5.93 1.58
C ASP A 162 -14.36 4.56 1.47
N THR A 163 -13.76 4.28 0.31
CA THR A 163 -12.97 3.05 0.09
C THR A 163 -11.77 3.00 1.02
N LEU A 164 -11.03 4.09 1.15
CA LEU A 164 -9.88 4.19 2.04
C LEU A 164 -10.27 4.03 3.52
N LEU A 165 -11.41 4.62 3.93
CA LEU A 165 -11.96 4.44 5.27
C LEU A 165 -12.31 2.97 5.55
N ALA A 166 -12.88 2.26 4.57
CA ALA A 166 -13.16 0.84 4.69
C ALA A 166 -11.87 0.01 4.89
N LEU A 167 -10.79 0.34 4.17
CA LEU A 167 -9.48 -0.31 4.34
C LEU A 167 -8.92 -0.06 5.74
N ARG A 168 -9.01 1.18 6.21
CA ARG A 168 -8.55 1.54 7.55
C ARG A 168 -9.33 0.80 8.65
N ARG A 169 -10.67 0.68 8.50
CA ARG A 169 -11.52 -0.10 9.42
C ARG A 169 -11.15 -1.58 9.43
N ARG A 170 -10.59 -2.10 8.35
CA ARG A 170 -10.03 -3.46 8.27
C ARG A 170 -8.64 -3.60 8.91
N GLY A 171 -8.12 -2.53 9.53
CA GLY A 171 -6.86 -2.54 10.26
C GLY A 171 -5.63 -2.27 9.40
N MET A 172 -5.78 -1.67 8.23
CA MET A 172 -4.67 -1.25 7.37
C MET A 172 -4.22 0.17 7.74
N LEU A 173 -2.94 0.45 7.61
CA LEU A 173 -2.42 1.80 7.59
C LEU A 173 -2.57 2.35 6.16
N VAL A 174 -3.29 3.47 6.00
CA VAL A 174 -3.61 4.02 4.68
C VAL A 174 -2.95 5.37 4.51
N ILE A 175 -2.24 5.54 3.40
CA ILE A 175 -1.60 6.79 2.98
C ILE A 175 -2.11 7.13 1.58
N LEU A 176 -2.55 8.36 1.39
CA LEU A 176 -2.99 8.89 0.11
C LEU A 176 -1.94 9.86 -0.44
N VAL A 177 -1.47 9.62 -1.65
CA VAL A 177 -0.52 10.50 -2.35
C VAL A 177 -1.19 11.09 -3.58
N LEU A 178 -1.22 12.41 -3.67
CA LEU A 178 -1.79 13.17 -4.79
C LEU A 178 -0.66 13.80 -5.61
N THR A 179 -0.68 13.57 -6.94
CA THR A 179 0.38 13.99 -7.88
C THR A 179 0.00 15.19 -8.75
N CYS A 180 -1.23 15.69 -8.63
CA CYS A 180 -1.64 16.92 -9.29
C CYS A 180 -1.62 18.11 -8.34
N THR A 181 -1.32 19.28 -8.91
CA THR A 181 -1.58 20.56 -8.26
C THR A 181 -3.06 20.88 -8.41
N ASP A 182 -3.84 20.66 -7.37
CA ASP A 182 -5.24 21.04 -7.34
C ASP A 182 -5.50 22.00 -6.19
N ARG A 183 -6.39 22.99 -6.42
CA ARG A 183 -6.91 23.88 -5.38
C ARG A 183 -7.73 23.12 -4.34
N GLY A 184 -8.21 21.93 -4.68
CA GLY A 184 -8.97 21.05 -3.81
C GLY A 184 -8.13 20.29 -2.77
N PHE A 185 -6.79 20.24 -2.89
CA PHE A 185 -5.95 19.46 -1.98
C PHE A 185 -6.23 19.72 -0.50
N GLY A 186 -6.35 20.99 -0.09
CA GLY A 186 -6.60 21.34 1.30
C GLY A 186 -7.89 20.74 1.85
N LEU A 187 -8.95 20.70 1.06
CA LEU A 187 -10.23 20.09 1.44
C LEU A 187 -10.12 18.57 1.51
N THR A 188 -9.49 17.96 0.51
CA THR A 188 -9.24 16.50 0.49
C THR A 188 -8.38 16.08 1.67
N ALA A 189 -7.30 16.80 1.95
CA ALA A 189 -6.42 16.53 3.09
C ALA A 189 -7.17 16.65 4.43
N GLN A 190 -7.96 17.69 4.62
CA GLN A 190 -8.77 17.88 5.83
C GLN A 190 -9.80 16.73 6.01
N ARG A 191 -10.51 16.35 4.96
CA ARG A 191 -11.48 15.24 4.99
C ARG A 191 -10.79 13.90 5.29
N ALA A 192 -9.64 13.65 4.66
CA ALA A 192 -8.84 12.46 4.88
C ALA A 192 -8.31 12.38 6.33
N GLU A 193 -7.83 13.51 6.87
CA GLU A 193 -7.35 13.60 8.26
C GLU A 193 -8.45 13.30 9.27
N GLN A 194 -9.67 13.81 9.06
CA GLN A 194 -10.84 13.52 9.92
C GLN A 194 -11.14 12.03 10.02
N ILE A 195 -10.86 11.27 8.98
CA ILE A 195 -10.99 9.79 8.96
C ILE A 195 -9.67 9.09 9.26
N GLY A 196 -8.63 9.84 9.66
CA GLY A 196 -7.30 9.36 10.09
C GLY A 196 -6.47 8.76 8.97
N ILE A 197 -6.58 9.31 7.76
CA ILE A 197 -5.77 8.98 6.59
C ILE A 197 -4.74 10.09 6.40
N GLN A 198 -3.47 9.71 6.35
CA GLN A 198 -2.40 10.63 6.01
C GLN A 198 -2.44 10.94 4.51
N THR A 199 -2.42 12.23 4.16
CA THR A 199 -2.42 12.68 2.77
C THR A 199 -1.15 13.46 2.48
N LEU A 200 -0.48 13.11 1.38
CA LEU A 200 0.72 13.77 0.91
C LEU A 200 0.46 14.33 -0.49
N GLN A 201 0.98 15.52 -0.77
CA GLN A 201 0.98 16.10 -2.10
C GLN A 201 2.41 16.17 -2.62
N ILE A 202 2.63 15.64 -3.83
CA ILE A 202 3.92 15.63 -4.48
C ILE A 202 3.77 16.33 -5.83
N TRP A 203 4.55 17.39 -6.06
CA TRP A 203 4.47 18.21 -7.28
C TRP A 203 5.65 18.04 -8.20
N ALA A 204 6.77 17.58 -7.63
CA ALA A 204 8.00 17.38 -8.35
C ALA A 204 8.86 16.31 -7.66
N GLU A 205 9.81 15.74 -8.38
CA GLU A 205 10.71 14.71 -7.87
C GLU A 205 11.50 15.14 -6.62
N ARG A 206 11.84 16.43 -6.51
CA ARG A 206 12.51 17.00 -5.33
C ARG A 206 11.71 16.84 -4.04
N ASP A 207 10.39 16.71 -4.12
CA ASP A 207 9.54 16.54 -2.94
C ASP A 207 9.68 15.12 -2.35
N LEU A 208 10.31 14.19 -3.06
CA LEU A 208 10.62 12.83 -2.62
C LEU A 208 11.80 12.77 -1.64
N ASP A 209 12.63 13.81 -1.55
CA ASP A 209 13.74 13.88 -0.60
C ASP A 209 13.29 13.92 0.86
N VAL A 210 12.02 14.20 1.10
CA VAL A 210 11.39 14.16 2.45
C VAL A 210 11.33 12.72 3.02
N TRP A 211 11.57 11.72 2.19
CA TRP A 211 11.49 10.28 2.56
C TRP A 211 12.88 9.65 2.81
N ARG A 212 13.93 10.48 2.83
CA ARG A 212 15.31 10.08 3.17
C ARG A 212 15.63 10.37 4.66
#